data_a411eaf71a3a85b334c06c59b26ff9dc
#
_entry.id   a411eaf71a3a85b334c06c59b26ff9dc
#
_cell.length_a   1.000
_cell.length_b   1.000
_cell.length_c   1.000
_cell.angle_alpha   90.00
_cell.angle_beta   90.00
_cell.angle_gamma   90.00
#
_symmetry.space_group_name_H-M   'P 1'
#
loop_
_entity.id
_entity.type
_entity.pdbx_description
1 polymer ?
#
loop_
_entity_poly.entity_id
_entity_poly.type
_entity_poly.pdbx_seq_one_letter_code
_entity_poly.pdbx_strand_id
1 'polypeptide(L)'
;MRIFAEFGEMRERSPADADVQAQVQKLMDCITENFYTCTKPILASLGEMYRAGGELTENIDAAGGAGTAAFAARAIEVFCGK
;
A
#
# COMPACT_ATOMS: atom_id res chain seq x y z
N MET A 1 3.57 7.35 9.56
CA MET A 1 2.88 6.60 8.50
C MET A 1 2.10 5.41 9.03
N ARG A 2 1.02 5.77 9.69
CA ARG A 2 0.18 4.79 10.39
C ARG A 2 -0.40 3.71 9.48
N ILE A 3 -0.84 4.09 8.28
CA ILE A 3 -1.42 3.14 7.34
C ILE A 3 -0.41 2.05 6.95
N PHE A 4 0.85 2.43 6.75
CA PHE A 4 1.88 1.45 6.41
C PHE A 4 2.28 0.58 7.61
N ALA A 5 2.19 1.12 8.81
CA ALA A 5 2.37 0.30 10.02
C ALA A 5 1.28 -0.77 10.10
N GLU A 6 0.05 -0.41 9.76
CA GLU A 6 -1.07 -1.34 9.70
C GLU A 6 -0.88 -2.40 8.61
N PHE A 7 -0.39 -2.01 7.44
CA PHE A 7 -0.03 -2.99 6.41
C PHE A 7 1.04 -3.96 6.92
N GLY A 8 2.00 -3.45 7.68
CA GLY A 8 3.04 -4.29 8.28
C GLY A 8 2.47 -5.38 9.18
N GLU A 9 1.42 -5.07 9.92
CA GLU A 9 0.74 -6.05 10.77
C GLU A 9 0.03 -7.13 9.96
N MET A 10 -0.30 -6.84 8.72
CA MET A 10 -1.02 -7.75 7.82
C MET A 10 -0.11 -8.54 6.89
N ARG A 11 1.22 -8.40 7.01
CA ARG A 11 2.18 -9.02 6.07
C ARG A 11 2.05 -10.53 5.93
N GLU A 12 1.55 -11.21 6.93
CA GLU A 12 1.35 -12.66 6.90
C GLU A 12 0.05 -13.07 6.20
N ARG A 13 -0.82 -12.13 5.92
CA ARG A 13 -2.09 -12.38 5.24
C ARG A 13 -1.88 -12.38 3.73
N SER A 14 -2.87 -12.92 3.00
CA SER A 14 -2.88 -12.82 1.54
C SER A 14 -3.12 -11.37 1.12
N PRO A 15 -2.44 -10.86 0.09
CA PRO A 15 -2.75 -9.53 -0.45
C PRO A 15 -4.20 -9.38 -0.91
N ALA A 16 -4.87 -10.48 -1.25
CA ALA A 16 -6.27 -10.48 -1.68
C ALA A 16 -7.26 -10.62 -0.53
N ASP A 17 -6.79 -10.77 0.71
CA ASP A 17 -7.63 -10.89 1.90
C ASP A 17 -8.53 -9.64 2.01
N ALA A 18 -9.79 -9.86 2.43
CA ALA A 18 -10.75 -8.76 2.55
C ALA A 18 -10.27 -7.64 3.46
N ASP A 19 -9.62 -7.99 4.58
CA ASP A 19 -9.07 -6.99 5.51
C ASP A 19 -7.95 -6.19 4.88
N VAL A 20 -7.11 -6.85 4.09
CA VAL A 20 -6.02 -6.21 3.36
C VAL A 20 -6.57 -5.28 2.28
N GLN A 21 -7.58 -5.72 1.55
CA GLN A 21 -8.21 -4.89 0.53
C GLN A 21 -8.92 -3.67 1.14
N ALA A 22 -9.53 -3.83 2.31
CA ALA A 22 -10.10 -2.70 3.04
C ALA A 22 -9.01 -1.69 3.44
N GLN A 23 -7.83 -2.16 3.78
CA GLN A 23 -6.70 -1.29 4.10
C GLN A 23 -6.21 -0.52 2.85
N VAL A 24 -6.23 -1.14 1.68
CA VAL A 24 -5.90 -0.46 0.43
C VAL A 24 -6.90 0.67 0.16
N GLN A 25 -8.19 0.41 0.38
CA GLN A 25 -9.23 1.44 0.23
C GLN A 25 -8.97 2.60 1.20
N LYS A 26 -8.59 2.29 2.43
CA LYS A 26 -8.25 3.28 3.44
C LYS A 26 -7.07 4.15 3.01
N LEU A 27 -6.06 3.55 2.40
CA LEU A 27 -4.91 4.26 1.86
C LEU A 27 -5.34 5.21 0.75
N MET A 28 -6.16 4.73 -0.19
CA MET A 28 -6.68 5.52 -1.29
C MET A 28 -7.49 6.72 -0.79
N ASP A 29 -8.37 6.50 0.19
CA ASP A 29 -9.18 7.54 0.79
C ASP A 29 -8.31 8.57 1.52
N CYS A 30 -7.28 8.11 2.22
CA CYS A 30 -6.35 8.99 2.93
C CYS A 30 -5.61 9.92 1.97
N ILE A 31 -5.15 9.40 0.84
CA ILE A 31 -4.48 10.21 -0.18
C ILE A 31 -5.46 11.22 -0.77
N THR A 32 -6.68 10.78 -1.07
CA THR A 32 -7.71 11.64 -1.63
C THR A 32 -8.05 12.82 -0.70
N GLU A 33 -8.13 12.56 0.59
CA GLU A 33 -8.48 13.60 1.57
C GLU A 33 -7.35 14.58 1.85
N ASN A 34 -6.10 14.13 1.83
CA ASN A 34 -4.98 14.92 2.32
C ASN A 34 -4.07 15.50 1.24
N PHE A 35 -4.09 14.97 0.04
CA PHE A 35 -3.17 15.37 -1.03
C PHE A 35 -3.88 15.74 -2.33
N TYR A 36 -4.44 14.75 -3.00
CA TYR A 36 -5.12 14.91 -4.29
C TYR A 36 -6.07 13.74 -4.51
N THR A 37 -7.00 13.89 -5.45
CA THR A 37 -7.91 12.79 -5.79
C THR A 37 -7.10 11.60 -6.31
N CYS A 38 -7.14 10.48 -5.56
CA CYS A 38 -6.42 9.27 -5.91
C CYS A 38 -7.37 8.30 -6.63
N THR A 39 -7.08 8.04 -7.89
CA THR A 39 -7.84 7.08 -8.70
C THR A 39 -7.09 5.74 -8.72
N LYS A 40 -7.73 4.68 -9.22
CA LYS A 40 -7.06 3.37 -9.33
C LYS A 40 -5.80 3.41 -10.19
N PRO A 41 -5.77 4.07 -11.37
CA PRO A 41 -4.52 4.18 -12.12
C PRO A 41 -3.40 4.89 -11.37
N ILE A 42 -3.73 5.94 -10.61
CA ILE A 42 -2.74 6.65 -9.79
C ILE A 42 -2.25 5.75 -8.68
N LEU A 43 -3.15 5.04 -8.02
CA LEU A 43 -2.79 4.10 -6.95
C LEU A 43 -1.89 2.99 -7.47
N ALA A 44 -2.17 2.44 -8.65
CA ALA A 44 -1.33 1.42 -9.27
C ALA A 44 0.09 1.94 -9.52
N SER A 45 0.22 3.20 -9.97
CA SER A 45 1.53 3.84 -10.16
C SER A 45 2.28 3.97 -8.83
N LEU A 46 1.58 4.34 -7.77
CA LEU A 46 2.18 4.41 -6.43
C LEU A 46 2.67 3.05 -5.96
N GLY A 47 1.90 1.99 -6.23
CA GLY A 47 2.29 0.63 -5.90
C GLY A 47 3.59 0.23 -6.59
N GLU A 48 3.76 0.61 -7.85
CA GLU A 48 5.01 0.38 -8.59
C GLU A 48 6.19 1.09 -7.91
N MET A 49 5.98 2.32 -7.46
CA MET A 49 7.01 3.09 -6.74
C MET A 49 7.37 2.45 -5.41
N TYR A 50 6.39 1.91 -4.70
CA TYR A 50 6.62 1.30 -3.38
C TYR A 50 7.54 0.08 -3.46
N ARG A 51 7.51 -0.66 -4.55
CA ARG A 51 8.33 -1.85 -4.72
C ARG A 51 9.61 -1.62 -5.54
N ALA A 52 9.86 -0.39 -5.96
CA ALA A 52 11.02 -0.06 -6.78
C ALA A 52 12.37 -0.14 -6.04
N GLY A 53 12.35 -0.19 -4.72
CA GLY A 53 13.57 -0.34 -3.93
C GLY A 53 14.28 0.96 -3.59
N GLY A 54 13.62 2.09 -3.74
CA GLY A 54 14.21 3.38 -3.44
C GLY A 54 13.93 3.85 -2.01
N GLU A 55 14.14 5.13 -1.78
CA GLU A 55 13.94 5.76 -0.48
C GLU A 55 12.50 5.59 0.03
N LEU A 56 11.51 5.67 -0.84
CA LEU A 56 10.12 5.47 -0.46
C LEU A 56 9.88 4.06 0.07
N THR A 57 10.46 3.05 -0.59
CA THR A 57 10.39 1.66 -0.12
C THR A 57 10.99 1.53 1.27
N GLU A 58 12.15 2.13 1.50
CA GLU A 58 12.82 2.09 2.79
C GLU A 58 11.98 2.76 3.88
N ASN A 59 11.36 3.89 3.58
CA ASN A 59 10.53 4.61 4.54
C ASN A 59 9.28 3.79 4.93
N ILE A 60 8.66 3.12 3.97
CA ILE A 60 7.50 2.28 4.22
C ILE A 60 7.90 1.06 5.06
N ASP A 61 9.02 0.42 4.72
CA ASP A 61 9.52 -0.72 5.49
C ASP A 61 9.91 -0.32 6.91
N ALA A 62 10.44 0.89 7.09
CA ALA A 62 10.74 1.41 8.42
C ALA A 62 9.48 1.60 9.26
N ALA A 63 8.38 1.98 8.64
CA ALA A 63 7.11 2.18 9.33
C ALA A 63 6.42 0.87 9.71
N GLY A 64 6.44 -0.12 8.82
CA GLY A 64 5.70 -1.37 9.01
C GLY A 64 6.55 -2.62 9.21
N GLY A 65 7.85 -2.53 8.99
CA GLY A 65 8.77 -3.66 9.04
C GLY A 65 9.19 -4.10 7.63
N ALA A 66 10.26 -4.88 7.56
CA ALA A 66 10.81 -5.34 6.28
C ALA A 66 9.75 -6.07 5.44
N GLY A 67 9.64 -5.72 4.18
CA GLY A 67 8.69 -6.32 3.24
C GLY A 67 7.34 -5.64 3.17
N THR A 68 7.09 -4.64 4.01
CA THR A 68 5.80 -3.93 4.02
C THR A 68 5.51 -3.24 2.69
N ALA A 69 6.48 -2.58 2.10
CA ALA A 69 6.30 -1.90 0.82
C ALA A 69 5.94 -2.87 -0.30
N ALA A 70 6.61 -4.00 -0.37
CA ALA A 70 6.32 -5.04 -1.36
C ALA A 70 4.93 -5.62 -1.15
N PHE A 71 4.56 -5.87 0.09
CA PHE A 71 3.23 -6.38 0.45
C PHE A 71 2.13 -5.38 0.04
N ALA A 72 2.31 -4.11 0.38
CA ALA A 72 1.36 -3.06 0.01
C ALA A 72 1.22 -2.95 -1.50
N ALA A 73 2.32 -3.03 -2.24
CA ALA A 73 2.30 -3.01 -3.70
C ALA A 73 1.49 -4.16 -4.28
N ARG A 74 1.65 -5.37 -3.74
CA ARG A 74 0.86 -6.54 -4.16
C ARG A 74 -0.63 -6.35 -3.87
N ALA A 75 -0.94 -5.84 -2.69
CA ALA A 75 -2.33 -5.57 -2.31
C ALA A 75 -2.97 -4.55 -3.24
N ILE A 76 -2.22 -3.52 -3.63
CA ILE A 76 -2.67 -2.51 -4.58
C ILE A 76 -2.93 -3.12 -5.96
N GLU A 77 -2.06 -4.03 -6.42
CA GLU A 77 -2.27 -4.73 -7.69
C GLU A 77 -3.59 -5.49 -7.71
N VAL A 78 -3.89 -6.21 -6.65
CA VAL A 78 -5.15 -6.94 -6.51
C VAL A 78 -6.33 -5.96 -6.50
N PHE A 79 -6.22 -4.88 -5.75
CA PHE A 79 -7.27 -3.86 -5.65
C PHE A 79 -7.58 -3.23 -6.99
N CYS A 80 -6.56 -3.00 -7.80
CA CYS A 80 -6.70 -2.39 -9.13
C CYS A 80 -7.08 -3.39 -10.24
N GLY A 81 -7.20 -4.67 -9.90
CA GLY A 81 -7.60 -5.69 -10.86
C GLY A 81 -6.49 -6.20 -11.77
N LYS A 82 -5.27 -6.12 -11.32
CA LYS A 82 -4.12 -6.61 -12.10
C LYS A 82 -3.67 -7.99 -11.64
#